data_393a4852ede8e015040dbc88585e0ebf
#
_entry.id   393a4852ede8e015040dbc88585e0ebf
#
_cell.length_a   1.000
_cell.length_b   1.000
_cell.length_c   1.000
_cell.angle_alpha   90.00
_cell.angle_beta   90.00
_cell.angle_gamma   90.00
#
_symmetry.space_group_name_H-M   'P 1'
#
loop_
_entity.id
_entity.type
_entity.pdbx_description
1 polymer ?
#
loop_
_entity_poly.entity_id
_entity_poly.type
_entity_poly.pdbx_seq_one_letter_code
_entity_poly.pdbx_strand_id
1 'polypeptide(L)'
;MKRLIIILLFIANPLKAEKIEQLSWYNLQELLEDDKLTYKIIKSCVSLNSAVTELIKDEHPNLANQFFNSANFLSPFGILVLKKIKNIDNIAAEKEFFNDVDRLTKDYMSFMRENGVINKSFFKGTFIGEDLNYCNEIRAAIETTISETKKKN
;
A
#
# COMPACT_ATOMS: atom_id res chain seq x y z
N MET A 1 -21.95 33.79 42.81
CA MET A 1 -20.77 33.39 42.02
C MET A 1 -21.13 32.17 41.19
N LYS A 2 -21.47 32.36 39.87
CA LYS A 2 -21.84 31.29 38.95
C LYS A 2 -20.57 30.78 38.30
N ARG A 3 -20.18 29.51 38.56
CA ARG A 3 -19.04 28.85 37.90
C ARG A 3 -19.49 28.40 36.50
N LEU A 4 -18.95 29.04 35.49
CA LEU A 4 -19.13 28.65 34.07
C LEU A 4 -18.21 27.45 33.82
N ILE A 5 -18.79 26.26 33.66
CA ILE A 5 -18.07 25.06 33.25
C ILE A 5 -18.02 25.09 31.74
N ILE A 6 -16.87 25.42 31.17
CA ILE A 6 -16.59 25.32 29.73
C ILE A 6 -16.30 23.85 29.45
N ILE A 7 -17.28 23.14 28.91
CA ILE A 7 -17.11 21.79 28.36
C ILE A 7 -16.43 21.97 27.00
N LEU A 8 -15.11 21.75 26.94
CA LEU A 8 -14.36 21.60 25.69
C LEU A 8 -14.81 20.27 25.04
N LEU A 9 -15.74 20.33 24.13
CA LEU A 9 -16.05 19.24 23.20
C LEU A 9 -14.85 19.08 22.26
N PHE A 10 -13.95 18.14 22.59
CA PHE A 10 -13.03 17.59 21.63
C PHE A 10 -13.83 16.88 20.55
N ILE A 11 -14.06 17.57 19.45
CA ILE A 11 -14.52 16.92 18.21
C ILE A 11 -13.34 16.08 17.70
N ALA A 12 -13.24 14.86 18.20
CA ALA A 12 -12.40 13.85 17.59
C ALA A 12 -12.99 13.62 16.18
N ASN A 13 -12.41 14.26 15.18
CA ASN A 13 -12.65 13.84 13.80
C ASN A 13 -12.22 12.37 13.73
N PRO A 14 -13.13 11.42 13.49
CA PRO A 14 -12.72 10.07 13.19
C PRO A 14 -11.90 10.17 11.89
N LEU A 15 -10.59 9.94 11.99
CA LEU A 15 -9.77 9.66 10.83
C LEU A 15 -10.52 8.53 10.09
N LYS A 16 -11.16 8.86 8.97
CA LYS A 16 -11.77 7.84 8.12
C LYS A 16 -10.65 6.94 7.69
N ALA A 17 -10.60 5.72 8.25
CA ALA A 17 -9.75 4.67 7.73
C ALA A 17 -10.04 4.54 6.23
N GLU A 18 -9.00 4.59 5.42
CA GLU A 18 -9.14 4.38 3.98
C GLU A 18 -9.69 2.96 3.80
N LYS A 19 -10.84 2.83 3.15
CA LYS A 19 -11.46 1.52 2.94
C LYS A 19 -10.50 0.69 2.07
N ILE A 20 -10.04 -0.43 2.61
CA ILE A 20 -9.25 -1.39 1.84
C ILE A 20 -10.14 -1.96 0.75
N GLU A 21 -9.73 -1.73 -0.50
CA GLU A 21 -10.43 -2.24 -1.68
C GLU A 21 -9.62 -3.39 -2.28
N GLN A 22 -10.31 -4.36 -2.88
CA GLN A 22 -9.68 -5.47 -3.58
C GLN A 22 -8.99 -4.96 -4.86
N LEU A 23 -7.67 -5.17 -4.95
CA LEU A 23 -6.83 -4.67 -6.04
C LEU A 23 -6.99 -5.49 -7.31
N SER A 24 -7.17 -6.79 -7.17
CA SER A 24 -7.29 -7.75 -8.29
C SER A 24 -8.51 -7.53 -9.19
N TRP A 25 -9.41 -6.61 -8.83
CA TRP A 25 -10.53 -6.20 -9.70
C TRP A 25 -10.13 -5.21 -10.79
N TYR A 26 -8.97 -4.54 -10.65
CA TYR A 26 -8.53 -3.56 -11.64
C TYR A 26 -7.77 -4.23 -12.79
N ASN A 27 -8.07 -3.81 -14.02
CA ASN A 27 -7.37 -4.29 -15.20
C ASN A 27 -5.98 -3.65 -15.28
N LEU A 28 -4.93 -4.47 -15.48
CA LEU A 28 -3.55 -4.00 -15.64
C LEU A 28 -3.40 -2.99 -16.79
N GLN A 29 -4.19 -3.09 -17.85
CA GLN A 29 -4.13 -2.19 -18.99
C GLN A 29 -4.65 -0.78 -18.64
N GLU A 30 -5.67 -0.68 -17.78
CA GLU A 30 -6.20 0.60 -17.30
C GLU A 30 -5.19 1.37 -16.46
N LEU A 31 -4.25 0.68 -15.78
CA LEU A 31 -3.19 1.33 -15.01
C LEU A 31 -2.27 2.19 -15.89
N LEU A 32 -2.06 1.82 -17.16
CA LEU A 32 -1.18 2.56 -18.05
C LEU A 32 -1.79 3.88 -18.56
N GLU A 33 -3.11 4.02 -18.43
CA GLU A 33 -3.87 5.15 -18.99
C GLU A 33 -4.25 6.18 -17.92
N ASP A 34 -4.29 5.80 -16.63
CA ASP A 34 -4.69 6.66 -15.52
C ASP A 34 -3.61 6.70 -14.42
N ASP A 35 -2.86 7.81 -14.37
CA ASP A 35 -1.82 8.03 -13.36
C ASP A 35 -2.36 7.95 -11.91
N LYS A 36 -3.61 8.40 -11.66
CA LYS A 36 -4.20 8.35 -10.31
C LYS A 36 -4.49 6.92 -9.89
N LEU A 37 -5.02 6.12 -10.82
CA LEU A 37 -5.25 4.70 -10.60
C LEU A 37 -3.92 3.97 -10.42
N THR A 38 -2.92 4.25 -11.26
CA THR A 38 -1.56 3.72 -11.12
C THR A 38 -0.98 4.02 -9.73
N TYR A 39 -1.06 5.27 -9.29
CA TYR A 39 -0.62 5.66 -7.95
C TYR A 39 -1.33 4.88 -6.84
N LYS A 40 -2.67 4.83 -6.91
CA LYS A 40 -3.49 4.10 -5.95
C LYS A 40 -3.04 2.64 -5.84
N ILE A 41 -2.89 1.96 -6.96
CA ILE A 41 -2.55 0.53 -7.01
C ILE A 41 -1.11 0.30 -6.52
N ILE A 42 -0.12 1.05 -7.01
CA ILE A 42 1.27 0.88 -6.58
C ILE A 42 1.40 1.16 -5.08
N LYS A 43 0.82 2.24 -4.57
CA LYS A 43 0.77 2.56 -3.14
C LYS A 43 0.19 1.39 -2.34
N SER A 44 -0.94 0.84 -2.79
CA SER A 44 -1.60 -0.26 -2.10
C SER A 44 -0.76 -1.54 -2.14
N CYS A 45 -0.10 -1.86 -3.26
CA CYS A 45 0.82 -2.99 -3.36
C CYS A 45 2.03 -2.85 -2.42
N VAL A 46 2.62 -1.64 -2.35
CA VAL A 46 3.71 -1.37 -1.40
C VAL A 46 3.25 -1.55 0.03
N SER A 47 2.08 -0.97 0.38
CA SER A 47 1.52 -1.06 1.73
C SER A 47 1.15 -2.49 2.13
N LEU A 48 0.56 -3.26 1.22
CA LEU A 48 0.18 -4.65 1.46
C LEU A 48 1.43 -5.52 1.67
N ASN A 49 2.44 -5.40 0.80
CA ASN A 49 3.70 -6.13 0.97
C ASN A 49 4.41 -5.75 2.29
N SER A 50 4.41 -4.46 2.66
CA SER A 50 4.96 -4.00 3.93
C SER A 50 4.20 -4.57 5.13
N ALA A 51 2.87 -4.61 5.07
CA ALA A 51 2.04 -5.18 6.14
C ALA A 51 2.28 -6.68 6.33
N VAL A 52 2.39 -7.44 5.24
CA VAL A 52 2.74 -8.86 5.31
C VAL A 52 4.14 -9.05 5.90
N THR A 53 5.12 -8.26 5.45
CA THR A 53 6.48 -8.28 6.02
C THR A 53 6.44 -8.14 7.54
N GLU A 54 5.76 -7.11 8.05
CA GLU A 54 5.67 -6.85 9.49
C GLU A 54 4.96 -7.96 10.27
N LEU A 55 3.95 -8.60 9.68
CA LEU A 55 3.19 -9.64 10.36
C LEU A 55 3.93 -10.98 10.48
N ILE A 56 4.84 -11.29 9.53
CA ILE A 56 5.45 -12.61 9.46
C ILE A 56 6.97 -12.61 9.73
N LYS A 57 7.61 -11.43 9.92
CA LYS A 57 9.07 -11.31 9.99
C LYS A 57 9.72 -12.14 11.09
N ASP A 58 9.05 -12.32 12.22
CA ASP A 58 9.59 -13.05 13.37
C ASP A 58 9.49 -14.57 13.17
N GLU A 59 8.42 -15.05 12.53
CA GLU A 59 8.19 -16.48 12.31
C GLU A 59 8.77 -16.98 10.97
N HIS A 60 8.75 -16.12 9.94
CA HIS A 60 9.14 -16.46 8.56
C HIS A 60 10.06 -15.39 7.93
N PRO A 61 11.27 -15.14 8.47
CA PRO A 61 12.12 -14.02 8.05
C PRO A 61 12.50 -14.06 6.57
N ASN A 62 12.76 -15.25 6.00
CA ASN A 62 13.10 -15.39 4.58
C ASN A 62 11.93 -15.02 3.66
N LEU A 63 10.72 -15.36 4.05
CA LEU A 63 9.52 -15.01 3.29
C LEU A 63 9.20 -13.51 3.47
N ALA A 64 9.36 -12.98 4.67
CA ALA A 64 9.21 -11.56 4.94
C ALA A 64 10.14 -10.71 4.05
N ASN A 65 11.41 -11.14 3.86
CA ASN A 65 12.36 -10.47 2.97
C ASN A 65 11.89 -10.44 1.50
N GLN A 66 11.15 -11.42 1.03
CA GLN A 66 10.60 -11.41 -0.34
C GLN A 66 9.55 -10.30 -0.50
N PHE A 67 8.65 -10.16 0.47
CA PHE A 67 7.65 -9.09 0.49
C PHE A 67 8.30 -7.72 0.66
N PHE A 68 9.27 -7.59 1.56
CA PHE A 68 10.05 -6.37 1.73
C PHE A 68 10.72 -5.92 0.44
N ASN A 69 11.37 -6.86 -0.29
CA ASN A 69 12.00 -6.57 -1.57
C ASN A 69 10.97 -6.15 -2.63
N SER A 70 9.77 -6.73 -2.62
CA SER A 70 8.68 -6.31 -3.51
C SER A 70 8.22 -4.88 -3.23
N ALA A 71 8.04 -4.53 -1.94
CA ALA A 71 7.70 -3.17 -1.53
C ALA A 71 8.77 -2.17 -1.96
N ASN A 72 10.05 -2.47 -1.69
CA ASN A 72 11.18 -1.61 -2.07
C ASN A 72 11.30 -1.43 -3.59
N PHE A 73 11.06 -2.49 -4.36
CA PHE A 73 11.10 -2.42 -5.81
C PHE A 73 10.00 -1.50 -6.38
N LEU A 74 8.79 -1.56 -5.84
CA LEU A 74 7.65 -0.79 -6.33
C LEU A 74 7.66 0.68 -5.87
N SER A 75 8.26 0.99 -4.73
CA SER A 75 8.24 2.33 -4.12
C SER A 75 8.71 3.46 -5.05
N PRO A 76 9.84 3.35 -5.78
CA PRO A 76 10.29 4.40 -6.69
C PRO A 76 9.26 4.75 -7.76
N PHE A 77 8.50 3.78 -8.24
CA PHE A 77 7.47 4.00 -9.26
C PHE A 77 6.28 4.77 -8.67
N GLY A 78 5.86 4.43 -7.46
CA GLY A 78 4.81 5.19 -6.77
C GLY A 78 5.20 6.65 -6.53
N ILE A 79 6.45 6.89 -6.12
CA ILE A 79 6.99 8.24 -5.93
C ILE A 79 7.00 9.03 -7.24
N LEU A 80 7.46 8.41 -8.35
CA LEU A 80 7.49 9.06 -9.67
C LEU A 80 6.10 9.44 -10.16
N VAL A 81 5.12 8.54 -10.00
CA VAL A 81 3.74 8.80 -10.40
C VAL A 81 3.12 9.89 -9.54
N LEU A 82 3.34 9.87 -8.22
CA LEU A 82 2.85 10.93 -7.32
C LEU A 82 3.44 12.31 -7.67
N LYS A 83 4.75 12.35 -7.93
CA LYS A 83 5.43 13.54 -8.39
C LYS A 83 4.78 14.12 -9.64
N LYS A 84 4.47 13.27 -10.62
CA LYS A 84 3.80 13.67 -11.87
C LYS A 84 2.40 14.23 -11.61
N ILE A 85 1.58 13.53 -10.82
CA ILE A 85 0.19 13.90 -10.52
C ILE A 85 0.12 15.26 -9.81
N LYS A 86 1.00 15.46 -8.82
CA LYS A 86 0.95 16.66 -7.95
C LYS A 86 1.85 17.80 -8.42
N ASN A 87 2.70 17.58 -9.41
CA ASN A 87 3.72 18.52 -9.86
C ASN A 87 4.59 19.08 -8.73
N ILE A 88 5.08 18.18 -7.86
CA ILE A 88 5.94 18.49 -6.71
C ILE A 88 7.35 17.96 -6.93
N ASP A 89 8.31 18.40 -6.12
CA ASP A 89 9.68 17.88 -6.19
C ASP A 89 9.81 16.46 -5.64
N ASN A 90 10.97 15.84 -5.83
CA ASN A 90 11.22 14.46 -5.43
C ASN A 90 11.11 14.26 -3.92
N ILE A 91 11.64 15.21 -3.12
CA ILE A 91 11.66 15.10 -1.65
C ILE A 91 10.25 15.16 -1.09
N ALA A 92 9.44 16.08 -1.60
CA ALA A 92 8.04 16.21 -1.21
C ALA A 92 7.23 14.98 -1.63
N ALA A 93 7.44 14.45 -2.84
CA ALA A 93 6.77 13.26 -3.33
C ALA A 93 7.13 12.02 -2.50
N GLU A 94 8.41 11.81 -2.19
CA GLU A 94 8.88 10.71 -1.36
C GLU A 94 8.27 10.76 0.04
N LYS A 95 8.33 11.91 0.69
CA LYS A 95 7.75 12.10 2.03
C LYS A 95 6.26 11.82 2.05
N GLU A 96 5.51 12.34 1.09
CA GLU A 96 4.07 12.13 1.00
C GLU A 96 3.73 10.67 0.71
N PHE A 97 4.44 10.05 -0.24
CA PHE A 97 4.27 8.64 -0.58
C PHE A 97 4.44 7.73 0.64
N PHE A 98 5.53 7.89 1.39
CA PHE A 98 5.78 7.04 2.56
C PHE A 98 4.82 7.32 3.73
N ASN A 99 4.33 8.55 3.89
CA ASN A 99 3.26 8.83 4.84
C ASN A 99 1.96 8.09 4.48
N ASP A 100 1.60 8.07 3.20
CA ASP A 100 0.43 7.36 2.71
C ASP A 100 0.60 5.84 2.83
N VAL A 101 1.79 5.32 2.51
CA VAL A 101 2.14 3.90 2.65
C VAL A 101 2.07 3.47 4.12
N ASP A 102 2.64 4.23 5.06
CA ASP A 102 2.63 3.90 6.50
C ASP A 102 1.20 3.79 7.03
N ARG A 103 0.35 4.75 6.67
CA ARG A 103 -1.06 4.73 7.06
C ARG A 103 -1.78 3.49 6.53
N LEU A 104 -1.69 3.24 5.23
CA LEU A 104 -2.37 2.12 4.59
C LEU A 104 -1.80 0.76 5.03
N THR A 105 -0.50 0.68 5.33
CA THR A 105 0.13 -0.50 5.93
C THR A 105 -0.53 -0.86 7.25
N LYS A 106 -0.77 0.13 8.11
CA LYS A 106 -1.46 -0.09 9.40
C LYS A 106 -2.90 -0.58 9.21
N ASP A 107 -3.61 -0.05 8.21
CA ASP A 107 -4.96 -0.49 7.88
C ASP A 107 -4.96 -1.95 7.39
N TYR A 108 -4.05 -2.35 6.51
CA TYR A 108 -3.87 -3.75 6.09
C TYR A 108 -3.51 -4.67 7.26
N MET A 109 -2.59 -4.25 8.14
CA MET A 109 -2.23 -5.04 9.32
C MET A 109 -3.42 -5.26 10.25
N SER A 110 -4.23 -4.21 10.48
CA SER A 110 -5.46 -4.32 11.29
C SER A 110 -6.43 -5.32 10.69
N PHE A 111 -6.74 -5.17 9.39
CA PHE A 111 -7.62 -6.06 8.66
C PHE A 111 -7.17 -7.53 8.72
N MET A 112 -5.87 -7.80 8.47
CA MET A 112 -5.32 -9.15 8.51
C MET A 112 -5.33 -9.74 9.93
N ARG A 113 -5.03 -8.94 10.96
CA ARG A 113 -5.08 -9.40 12.36
C ARG A 113 -6.52 -9.75 12.78
N GLU A 114 -7.48 -8.91 12.42
CA GLU A 114 -8.90 -9.19 12.68
C GLU A 114 -9.32 -10.51 12.02
N ASN A 115 -8.93 -10.72 10.76
CA ASN A 115 -9.17 -11.99 10.08
C ASN A 115 -8.46 -13.17 10.77
N GLY A 116 -7.23 -12.95 11.25
CA GLY A 116 -6.48 -13.96 12.03
C GLY A 116 -7.22 -14.42 13.28
N VAL A 117 -7.87 -13.50 13.98
CA VAL A 117 -8.68 -13.82 15.17
C VAL A 117 -9.91 -14.67 14.78
N ILE A 118 -10.60 -14.30 13.70
CA ILE A 118 -11.86 -14.93 13.28
C ILE A 118 -11.60 -16.28 12.59
N ASN A 119 -10.69 -16.30 11.60
CA ASN A 119 -10.48 -17.44 10.70
C ASN A 119 -9.21 -18.23 10.98
N LYS A 120 -8.45 -17.88 12.03
CA LYS A 120 -7.15 -18.50 12.36
C LYS A 120 -6.13 -18.42 11.21
N SER A 121 -6.26 -17.40 10.35
CA SER A 121 -5.39 -17.16 9.21
C SER A 121 -5.47 -15.69 8.80
N PHE A 122 -4.35 -15.08 8.48
CA PHE A 122 -4.31 -13.69 7.96
C PHE A 122 -4.97 -13.57 6.58
N PHE A 123 -4.97 -14.62 5.78
CA PHE A 123 -5.35 -14.59 4.36
C PHE A 123 -6.63 -15.37 4.03
N LYS A 124 -6.91 -16.47 4.74
CA LYS A 124 -8.03 -17.34 4.44
C LYS A 124 -9.37 -16.60 4.57
N GLY A 125 -10.20 -16.71 3.53
CA GLY A 125 -11.51 -16.03 3.49
C GLY A 125 -11.47 -14.54 3.19
N THR A 126 -10.33 -14.03 2.72
CA THR A 126 -10.13 -12.64 2.28
C THR A 126 -9.55 -12.60 0.87
N PHE A 127 -9.59 -11.42 0.26
CA PHE A 127 -8.97 -11.13 -1.05
C PHE A 127 -7.45 -10.90 -0.98
N ILE A 128 -6.83 -10.91 0.20
CA ILE A 128 -5.41 -10.56 0.39
C ILE A 128 -4.48 -11.43 -0.47
N GLY A 129 -4.75 -12.74 -0.56
CA GLY A 129 -3.94 -13.65 -1.38
C GLY A 129 -4.01 -13.32 -2.88
N GLU A 130 -5.20 -12.95 -3.36
CA GLU A 130 -5.41 -12.53 -4.76
C GLU A 130 -4.70 -11.21 -5.04
N ASP A 131 -4.79 -10.25 -4.11
CA ASP A 131 -4.11 -8.96 -4.23
C ASP A 131 -2.59 -9.08 -4.19
N LEU A 132 -2.03 -9.99 -3.39
CA LEU A 132 -0.59 -10.27 -3.39
C LEU A 132 -0.13 -10.83 -4.74
N ASN A 133 -0.91 -11.74 -5.35
CA ASN A 133 -0.62 -12.24 -6.69
C ASN A 133 -0.69 -11.13 -7.72
N TYR A 134 -1.71 -10.28 -7.67
CA TYR A 134 -1.86 -9.13 -8.55
C TYR A 134 -0.68 -8.15 -8.43
N CYS A 135 -0.21 -7.87 -7.22
CA CYS A 135 0.98 -7.05 -6.99
C CYS A 135 2.26 -7.66 -7.56
N ASN A 136 2.38 -8.99 -7.53
CA ASN A 136 3.48 -9.71 -8.18
C ASN A 136 3.42 -9.63 -9.71
N GLU A 137 2.23 -9.67 -10.31
CA GLU A 137 2.04 -9.47 -11.75
C GLU A 137 2.46 -8.06 -12.18
N ILE A 138 2.07 -7.03 -11.42
CA ILE A 138 2.51 -5.64 -11.65
C ILE A 138 4.03 -5.54 -11.58
N ARG A 139 4.64 -6.11 -10.54
CA ARG A 139 6.10 -6.14 -10.41
C ARG A 139 6.76 -6.79 -11.61
N ALA A 140 6.30 -7.97 -12.02
CA ALA A 140 6.86 -8.70 -13.17
C ALA A 140 6.73 -7.91 -14.47
N ALA A 141 5.59 -7.23 -14.70
CA ALA A 141 5.39 -6.38 -15.86
C ALA A 141 6.40 -5.20 -15.89
N ILE A 142 6.64 -4.55 -14.77
CA ILE A 142 7.63 -3.47 -14.65
C ILE A 142 9.06 -4.02 -14.90
N GLU A 143 9.43 -5.14 -14.29
CA GLU A 143 10.75 -5.78 -14.48
C GLU A 143 10.99 -6.12 -15.97
N THR A 144 9.98 -6.64 -16.64
CA THR A 144 10.04 -6.95 -18.08
C THR A 144 10.29 -5.69 -18.90
N THR A 145 9.53 -4.63 -18.66
CA THR A 145 9.66 -3.35 -19.38
C THR A 145 11.05 -2.75 -19.20
N ILE A 146 11.62 -2.78 -17.98
CA ILE A 146 12.97 -2.30 -17.71
C ILE A 146 14.01 -3.13 -18.46
N SER A 147 13.86 -4.46 -18.48
CA SER A 147 14.80 -5.36 -19.14
C SER A 147 14.81 -5.18 -20.65
N GLU A 148 13.66 -4.95 -21.26
CA GLU A 148 13.53 -4.67 -22.69
C GLU A 148 14.13 -3.33 -23.10
N THR A 149 13.95 -2.30 -22.25
CA THR A 149 14.53 -0.97 -22.48
C THR A 149 16.06 -1.02 -22.44
N LYS A 150 16.64 -1.80 -21.51
CA LYS A 150 18.09 -1.98 -21.40
C LYS A 150 18.72 -2.73 -22.58
N LYS A 151 17.97 -3.57 -23.29
CA LYS A 151 18.46 -4.32 -24.47
C LYS A 151 18.45 -3.45 -25.75
N LYS A 152 17.69 -2.36 -25.77
CA LYS A 152 17.57 -1.47 -26.94
C LYS A 152 18.57 -0.31 -26.93
N ASN A 153 19.23 -0.07 -25.81
CA ASN A 153 20.30 0.93 -25.61
C ASN A 153 21.68 0.29 -25.55
#